data_a1de5460248492d8cf0e46ed63d79957
#
_entry.id   a1de5460248492d8cf0e46ed63d79957
#
_cell.length_a   1.000
_cell.length_b   1.000
_cell.length_c   1.000
_cell.angle_alpha   90.00
_cell.angle_beta   90.00
_cell.angle_gamma   90.00
#
_symmetry.space_group_name_H-M   'P 1'
#
loop_
_entity.id
_entity.type
_entity.pdbx_description
1 polymer ?
#
loop_
_entity_poly.entity_id
_entity_poly.type
_entity_poly.pdbx_seq_one_letter_code
_entity_poly.pdbx_strand_id
1 'polypeptide(L)'
;VDPESGLGLVTDVCLKRKIRNYVETVKEDAQGYKIYIKEDVPLNRSDREACADMGLTETDDKKVTEELKKLKKNDPGVDLKLKDYMCRNFYDIRTFGAVMTTFVKASLNCGQVRGPVQIGFARSIDPIISQEVTITRVAITTEKDAENKNTEMGRKTIVPYGLYRAEGYISANLARKVTGFSEDDLELLWEAILNMFEVDHSAARGNMAGEGRMVF
;
A
#
# COMPACT_ATOMS: atom_id res chain seq x y z
N VAL A 1 4.75 -11.58 -16.79
CA VAL A 1 5.99 -12.04 -17.42
C VAL A 1 6.34 -11.05 -18.51
N ASP A 2 7.57 -10.66 -18.56
CA ASP A 2 8.12 -9.85 -19.64
C ASP A 2 8.18 -10.71 -20.94
N PRO A 3 7.52 -10.29 -22.03
CA PRO A 3 7.42 -11.12 -23.23
C PRO A 3 8.74 -11.29 -24.00
N GLU A 4 9.71 -10.38 -23.82
CA GLU A 4 11.00 -10.45 -24.50
C GLU A 4 12.02 -11.33 -23.76
N SER A 5 12.12 -11.16 -22.45
CA SER A 5 13.11 -11.87 -21.62
C SER A 5 12.57 -13.15 -20.96
N GLY A 6 11.25 -13.32 -20.90
CA GLY A 6 10.62 -14.39 -20.14
C GLY A 6 10.70 -14.20 -18.62
N LEU A 7 11.26 -13.09 -18.13
CA LEU A 7 11.42 -12.83 -16.70
C LEU A 7 10.07 -12.54 -16.03
N GLY A 8 9.90 -13.06 -14.84
CA GLY A 8 8.78 -12.72 -13.96
C GLY A 8 8.91 -11.30 -13.44
N LEU A 9 7.77 -10.61 -13.33
CA LEU A 9 7.70 -9.25 -12.82
C LEU A 9 6.76 -9.19 -11.62
N VAL A 10 7.21 -8.54 -10.54
CA VAL A 10 6.36 -8.15 -9.42
C VAL A 10 6.46 -6.62 -9.27
N THR A 11 5.31 -5.96 -9.27
CA THR A 11 5.27 -4.50 -9.19
C THR A 11 5.63 -4.00 -7.80
N ASP A 12 6.16 -2.78 -7.73
CA ASP A 12 6.41 -2.08 -6.47
C ASP A 12 5.14 -1.92 -5.63
N VAL A 13 3.98 -1.70 -6.28
CA VAL A 13 2.68 -1.61 -5.60
C VAL A 13 2.33 -2.91 -4.89
N CYS A 14 2.63 -4.06 -5.50
CA CYS A 14 2.43 -5.37 -4.88
C CYS A 14 3.29 -5.53 -3.61
N LEU A 15 4.57 -5.19 -3.69
CA LEU A 15 5.48 -5.27 -2.54
C LEU A 15 5.07 -4.29 -1.43
N LYS A 16 4.78 -3.04 -1.78
CA LYS A 16 4.29 -2.03 -0.84
C LYS A 16 3.00 -2.44 -0.14
N ARG A 17 2.08 -3.13 -0.87
CA ARG A 17 0.85 -3.66 -0.27
C ARG A 17 1.17 -4.70 0.81
N LYS A 18 2.08 -5.63 0.55
CA LYS A 18 2.47 -6.66 1.53
C LYS A 18 3.13 -6.07 2.77
N ILE A 19 4.00 -5.07 2.58
CA ILE A 19 4.59 -4.32 3.70
C ILE A 19 3.50 -3.63 4.52
N ARG A 20 2.51 -2.98 3.89
CA ARG A 20 1.37 -2.37 4.59
C ARG A 20 0.55 -3.39 5.38
N ASN A 21 0.24 -4.53 4.77
CA ASN A 21 -0.51 -5.59 5.44
C ASN A 21 0.24 -6.12 6.66
N TYR A 22 1.55 -6.28 6.56
CA TYR A 22 2.38 -6.68 7.69
C TYR A 22 2.32 -5.66 8.83
N VAL A 23 2.56 -4.38 8.53
CA VAL A 23 2.53 -3.30 9.53
C VAL A 23 1.14 -3.19 10.16
N GLU A 24 0.07 -3.29 9.38
CA GLU A 24 -1.30 -3.29 9.89
C GLU A 24 -1.54 -4.45 10.87
N THR A 25 -1.06 -5.64 10.54
CA THR A 25 -1.20 -6.83 11.40
C THR A 25 -0.41 -6.70 12.71
N VAL A 26 0.82 -6.18 12.65
CA VAL A 26 1.71 -6.11 13.83
C VAL A 26 1.40 -4.91 14.72
N LYS A 27 0.97 -3.80 14.14
CA LYS A 27 0.72 -2.54 14.87
C LYS A 27 -0.75 -2.28 15.19
N GLU A 28 -1.70 -3.01 14.59
CA GLU A 28 -3.14 -2.94 14.89
C GLU A 28 -3.70 -1.50 14.93
N ASP A 29 -3.34 -0.67 13.93
CA ASP A 29 -3.71 0.75 13.87
C ASP A 29 -3.22 1.61 15.08
N ALA A 30 -2.15 1.19 15.75
CA ALA A 30 -1.54 1.97 16.82
C ALA A 30 -1.22 3.40 16.36
N GLN A 31 -1.23 4.34 17.30
CA GLN A 31 -0.96 5.75 17.02
C GLN A 31 0.39 5.92 16.31
N GLY A 32 0.39 6.61 15.18
CA GLY A 32 1.57 6.80 14.34
C GLY A 32 1.88 5.65 13.36
N TYR A 33 1.14 4.54 13.42
CA TYR A 33 1.35 3.36 12.57
C TYR A 33 0.13 2.97 11.75
N LYS A 34 -0.86 3.84 11.64
CA LYS A 34 -2.01 3.65 10.77
C LYS A 34 -1.57 3.50 9.30
N ILE A 35 -2.36 2.80 8.52
CA ILE A 35 -2.16 2.66 7.07
C ILE A 35 -3.20 3.52 6.34
N TYR A 36 -2.72 4.41 5.47
CA TYR A 36 -3.56 5.29 4.66
C TYR A 36 -4.20 4.57 3.48
N ILE A 37 -3.39 3.79 2.73
CA ILE A 37 -3.87 3.00 1.59
C ILE A 37 -4.25 1.61 2.08
N LYS A 38 -5.49 1.50 2.57
CA LYS A 38 -6.07 0.29 3.18
C LYS A 38 -7.17 -0.28 2.28
N GLU A 39 -7.34 -1.60 2.30
CA GLU A 39 -8.39 -2.28 1.54
C GLU A 39 -9.77 -1.92 2.09
N ASP A 40 -10.74 -1.74 1.19
CA ASP A 40 -12.14 -1.40 1.50
C ASP A 40 -12.36 -0.12 2.34
N VAL A 41 -11.31 0.71 2.50
CA VAL A 41 -11.42 2.00 3.20
C VAL A 41 -11.23 3.14 2.21
N PRO A 42 -12.25 4.00 2.02
CA PRO A 42 -12.11 5.19 1.20
C PRO A 42 -11.08 6.17 1.79
N LEU A 43 -10.19 6.69 0.96
CA LEU A 43 -9.12 7.61 1.38
C LEU A 43 -9.65 8.87 2.10
N ASN A 44 -10.82 9.37 1.70
CA ASN A 44 -11.44 10.55 2.31
C ASN A 44 -11.79 10.35 3.80
N ARG A 45 -11.88 9.10 4.29
CA ARG A 45 -12.10 8.83 5.72
C ARG A 45 -10.87 9.24 6.54
N SER A 46 -9.70 8.84 6.10
CA SER A 46 -8.43 9.22 6.76
C SER A 46 -8.14 10.72 6.61
N ASP A 47 -8.50 11.30 5.45
CA ASP A 47 -8.38 12.75 5.23
C ASP A 47 -9.29 13.56 6.17
N ARG A 48 -10.48 13.04 6.50
CA ARG A 48 -11.37 13.66 7.50
C ARG A 48 -10.80 13.62 8.91
N GLU A 49 -10.06 12.57 9.27
CA GLU A 49 -9.36 12.53 10.58
C GLU A 49 -8.37 13.71 10.69
N ALA A 50 -7.62 13.98 9.61
CA ALA A 50 -6.71 15.13 9.58
C ALA A 50 -7.45 16.47 9.65
N CYS A 51 -8.61 16.58 9.01
CA CYS A 51 -9.45 17.76 9.09
C CYS A 51 -10.05 17.95 10.49
N ALA A 52 -10.47 16.87 11.15
CA ALA A 52 -11.01 16.91 12.51
C ALA A 52 -9.98 17.36 13.53
N ASP A 53 -8.71 16.96 13.39
CA ASP A 53 -7.59 17.43 14.22
C ASP A 53 -7.39 18.96 14.10
N MET A 54 -7.76 19.53 12.97
CA MET A 54 -7.73 20.97 12.73
C MET A 54 -9.02 21.70 13.14
N GLY A 55 -9.95 21.01 13.82
CA GLY A 55 -11.22 21.55 14.29
C GLY A 55 -12.35 21.56 13.25
N LEU A 56 -12.17 20.90 12.11
CA LEU A 56 -13.21 20.76 11.08
C LEU A 56 -13.98 19.46 11.31
N THR A 57 -15.22 19.56 11.80
CA THR A 57 -16.06 18.39 12.15
C THR A 57 -17.13 18.08 11.10
N GLU A 58 -17.20 18.83 10.01
CA GLU A 58 -18.16 18.61 8.95
C GLU A 58 -17.96 17.26 8.26
N THR A 59 -19.07 16.61 7.92
CA THR A 59 -19.07 15.28 7.28
C THR A 59 -19.26 15.34 5.76
N ASP A 60 -19.75 16.44 5.24
CA ASP A 60 -19.97 16.66 3.81
C ASP A 60 -18.68 17.14 3.13
N ASP A 61 -18.20 16.39 2.14
CA ASP A 61 -16.94 16.67 1.43
C ASP A 61 -16.92 18.05 0.75
N LYS A 62 -18.08 18.58 0.33
CA LYS A 62 -18.15 19.93 -0.27
C LYS A 62 -17.97 21.00 0.79
N LYS A 63 -18.60 20.84 1.93
CA LYS A 63 -18.47 21.77 3.06
C LYS A 63 -17.07 21.77 3.63
N VAL A 64 -16.48 20.56 3.84
CA VAL A 64 -15.08 20.42 4.25
C VAL A 64 -14.14 21.15 3.29
N THR A 65 -14.39 21.02 1.98
CA THR A 65 -13.58 21.70 0.96
C THR A 65 -13.70 23.23 1.06
N GLU A 66 -14.89 23.75 1.33
CA GLU A 66 -15.12 25.19 1.48
C GLU A 66 -14.48 25.75 2.78
N GLU A 67 -14.57 24.99 3.87
CA GLU A 67 -13.96 25.36 5.14
C GLU A 67 -12.43 25.34 5.07
N LEU A 68 -11.86 24.33 4.41
CA LEU A 68 -10.40 24.28 4.14
C LEU A 68 -9.93 25.48 3.31
N LYS A 69 -10.71 25.92 2.30
CA LYS A 69 -10.41 27.13 1.53
C LYS A 69 -10.45 28.40 2.39
N LYS A 70 -11.40 28.48 3.34
CA LYS A 70 -11.48 29.61 4.28
C LYS A 70 -10.28 29.59 5.24
N LEU A 71 -9.93 28.43 5.79
CA LEU A 71 -8.78 28.27 6.66
C LEU A 71 -7.48 28.65 5.96
N LYS A 72 -7.29 28.25 4.71
CA LYS A 72 -6.09 28.62 3.94
C LYS A 72 -5.92 30.13 3.75
N LYS A 73 -7.04 30.86 3.63
CA LYS A 73 -6.99 32.33 3.55
C LYS A 73 -6.53 32.97 4.86
N ASN A 74 -6.85 32.35 5.99
CA ASN A 74 -6.55 32.86 7.31
C ASN A 74 -5.19 32.33 7.83
N ASP A 75 -4.79 31.14 7.43
CA ASP A 75 -3.53 30.49 7.81
C ASP A 75 -2.87 29.88 6.56
N PRO A 76 -1.86 30.55 6.00
CA PRO A 76 -1.09 30.03 4.87
C PRO A 76 -0.35 28.71 5.15
N GLY A 77 -0.17 28.35 6.43
CA GLY A 77 0.53 27.15 6.89
C GLY A 77 -0.35 25.89 6.99
N VAL A 78 -1.65 25.97 6.65
CA VAL A 78 -2.60 24.83 6.72
C VAL A 78 -2.10 23.61 5.94
N ASP A 79 -1.51 23.83 4.76
CA ASP A 79 -0.96 22.78 3.91
C ASP A 79 0.11 21.95 4.63
N LEU A 80 1.00 22.64 5.35
CA LEU A 80 2.08 22.00 6.11
C LEU A 80 1.53 21.26 7.33
N LYS A 81 0.57 21.84 8.04
CA LYS A 81 -0.05 21.19 9.21
C LYS A 81 -0.76 19.88 8.82
N LEU A 82 -1.52 19.89 7.72
CA LEU A 82 -2.17 18.68 7.19
C LEU A 82 -1.13 17.63 6.79
N LYS A 83 -0.10 18.04 6.06
CA LYS A 83 0.99 17.15 5.68
C LYS A 83 1.68 16.54 6.90
N ASP A 84 1.98 17.33 7.91
CA ASP A 84 2.63 16.89 9.14
C ASP A 84 1.74 15.92 9.92
N TYR A 85 0.43 16.19 9.99
CA TYR A 85 -0.53 15.27 10.58
C TYR A 85 -0.50 13.91 9.87
N MET A 86 -0.60 13.93 8.53
CA MET A 86 -0.61 12.70 7.73
C MET A 86 0.69 11.91 7.89
N CYS A 87 1.84 12.57 7.86
CA CYS A 87 3.13 11.91 8.07
C CYS A 87 3.27 11.32 9.48
N ARG A 88 2.77 12.03 10.53
CA ARG A 88 2.85 11.54 11.90
C ARG A 88 1.95 10.35 12.18
N ASN A 89 0.77 10.28 11.59
CA ASN A 89 -0.23 9.28 11.92
C ASN A 89 -0.21 8.07 10.98
N PHE A 90 0.24 8.24 9.72
CA PHE A 90 0.21 7.19 8.71
C PHE A 90 1.61 6.73 8.34
N TYR A 91 1.94 5.50 8.73
CA TYR A 91 3.24 4.89 8.48
C TYR A 91 3.60 4.83 6.99
N ASP A 92 2.65 4.44 6.15
CA ASP A 92 2.90 4.29 4.71
C ASP A 92 3.07 5.62 3.98
N ILE A 93 2.44 6.70 4.44
CA ILE A 93 2.71 8.05 3.95
C ILE A 93 4.11 8.49 4.35
N ARG A 94 4.49 8.28 5.61
CA ARG A 94 5.80 8.61 6.14
C ARG A 94 6.92 7.84 5.45
N THR A 95 6.65 6.59 5.04
CA THR A 95 7.62 5.69 4.42
C THR A 95 7.69 5.87 2.90
N PHE A 96 6.56 5.70 2.20
CA PHE A 96 6.51 5.66 0.74
C PHE A 96 6.07 6.97 0.10
N GLY A 97 5.49 7.87 0.89
CA GLY A 97 4.80 9.04 0.39
C GLY A 97 3.40 8.74 -0.14
N ALA A 98 2.69 9.78 -0.48
CA ALA A 98 1.35 9.69 -1.07
C ALA A 98 1.01 10.92 -1.90
N VAL A 99 0.05 10.75 -2.81
CA VAL A 99 -0.64 11.85 -3.48
C VAL A 99 -2.03 11.98 -2.86
N MET A 100 -2.24 13.03 -2.07
CA MET A 100 -3.48 13.28 -1.35
C MET A 100 -4.44 14.11 -2.22
N THR A 101 -5.10 13.45 -3.16
CA THR A 101 -5.94 14.10 -4.18
C THR A 101 -7.17 14.79 -3.62
N THR A 102 -7.68 14.36 -2.48
CA THR A 102 -8.84 14.98 -1.82
C THR A 102 -8.56 16.42 -1.45
N PHE A 103 -7.37 16.72 -0.94
CA PHE A 103 -6.98 18.08 -0.56
C PHE A 103 -6.70 19.00 -1.76
N VAL A 104 -6.39 18.44 -2.94
CA VAL A 104 -6.17 19.22 -4.17
C VAL A 104 -7.43 19.98 -4.58
N LYS A 105 -8.62 19.40 -4.36
CA LYS A 105 -9.90 20.08 -4.63
C LYS A 105 -10.11 21.35 -3.79
N ALA A 106 -9.47 21.42 -2.62
CA ALA A 106 -9.46 22.61 -1.77
C ALA A 106 -8.36 23.62 -2.15
N SER A 107 -7.64 23.41 -3.25
CA SER A 107 -6.46 24.20 -3.67
C SER A 107 -5.33 24.20 -2.65
N LEU A 108 -5.18 23.10 -1.91
CA LEU A 108 -4.10 22.89 -0.95
C LEU A 108 -2.91 22.21 -1.64
N ASN A 109 -1.70 22.69 -1.35
CA ASN A 109 -0.45 22.15 -1.89
C ASN A 109 0.12 20.97 -1.07
N CYS A 110 -0.68 20.41 -0.15
CA CYS A 110 -0.31 19.19 0.58
C CYS A 110 -0.52 17.91 -0.26
N GLY A 111 -0.95 18.05 -1.52
CA GLY A 111 -1.35 16.95 -2.39
C GLY A 111 -0.28 15.92 -2.71
N GLN A 112 1.01 16.24 -2.53
CA GLN A 112 2.10 15.29 -2.77
C GLN A 112 3.09 15.29 -1.60
N VAL A 113 3.23 14.13 -0.96
CA VAL A 113 4.31 13.83 -0.02
C VAL A 113 5.30 12.89 -0.69
N ARG A 114 6.54 13.30 -0.79
CA ARG A 114 7.62 12.46 -1.33
C ARG A 114 8.24 11.65 -0.20
N GLY A 115 7.99 10.35 -0.19
CA GLY A 115 8.53 9.44 0.82
C GLY A 115 10.00 9.11 0.62
N PRO A 116 10.73 8.82 1.70
CA PRO A 116 12.15 8.46 1.67
C PRO A 116 12.42 7.09 1.05
N VAL A 117 11.48 6.15 1.13
CA VAL A 117 11.66 4.78 0.65
C VAL A 117 11.05 4.61 -0.74
N GLN A 118 11.89 4.21 -1.69
CA GLN A 118 11.48 3.88 -3.04
C GLN A 118 11.87 2.44 -3.34
N ILE A 119 10.90 1.64 -3.80
CA ILE A 119 11.09 0.24 -4.18
C ILE A 119 10.82 0.13 -5.67
N GLY A 120 11.72 -0.49 -6.40
CA GLY A 120 11.53 -0.80 -7.82
C GLY A 120 10.70 -2.07 -8.03
N PHE A 121 10.45 -2.41 -9.29
CA PHE A 121 9.85 -3.70 -9.64
C PHE A 121 10.83 -4.82 -9.33
N ALA A 122 10.33 -5.89 -8.70
CA ALA A 122 11.12 -7.11 -8.58
C ALA A 122 11.08 -7.88 -9.92
N ARG A 123 12.24 -8.42 -10.28
CA ARG A 123 12.41 -9.27 -11.46
C ARG A 123 12.96 -10.62 -11.06
N SER A 124 12.49 -11.69 -11.71
CA SER A 124 13.08 -13.01 -11.49
C SER A 124 14.51 -13.04 -12.03
N ILE A 125 15.36 -13.83 -11.37
CA ILE A 125 16.75 -14.02 -11.80
C ILE A 125 16.77 -14.81 -13.11
N ASP A 126 15.97 -15.87 -13.19
CA ASP A 126 15.83 -16.71 -14.36
C ASP A 126 14.46 -16.52 -15.02
N PRO A 127 14.30 -16.82 -16.31
CA PRO A 127 12.99 -16.88 -16.96
C PRO A 127 12.05 -17.82 -16.21
N ILE A 128 10.80 -17.42 -16.06
CA ILE A 128 9.78 -18.23 -15.39
C ILE A 128 8.85 -18.88 -16.41
N ILE A 129 8.40 -20.09 -16.10
CA ILE A 129 7.39 -20.82 -16.87
C ILE A 129 6.13 -20.90 -16.03
N SER A 130 5.08 -20.22 -16.48
CA SER A 130 3.77 -20.33 -15.84
C SER A 130 3.07 -21.62 -16.27
N GLN A 131 2.37 -22.24 -15.32
CA GLN A 131 1.55 -23.42 -15.55
C GLN A 131 0.09 -23.07 -15.33
N GLU A 132 -0.77 -23.51 -16.24
CA GLU A 132 -2.21 -23.38 -16.11
C GLU A 132 -2.77 -24.68 -15.51
N VAL A 133 -3.47 -24.54 -14.38
CA VAL A 133 -4.08 -25.65 -13.64
C VAL A 133 -5.58 -25.45 -13.64
N THR A 134 -6.33 -26.48 -14.05
CA THR A 134 -7.78 -26.50 -13.94
C THR A 134 -8.18 -26.81 -12.51
N ILE A 135 -9.07 -25.99 -11.95
CA ILE A 135 -9.67 -26.19 -10.63
C ILE A 135 -11.17 -26.39 -10.78
N THR A 136 -11.72 -27.29 -9.98
CA THR A 136 -13.15 -27.62 -10.02
C THR A 136 -13.78 -27.29 -8.66
N ARG A 137 -14.87 -26.53 -8.71
CA ARG A 137 -15.72 -26.25 -7.56
C ARG A 137 -16.95 -27.15 -7.64
N VAL A 138 -17.23 -27.90 -6.60
CA VAL A 138 -18.39 -28.79 -6.54
C VAL A 138 -19.69 -28.02 -6.35
N ALA A 139 -19.64 -26.84 -5.70
CA ALA A 139 -20.82 -26.00 -5.49
C ALA A 139 -21.10 -25.10 -6.68
N ILE A 140 -22.36 -24.97 -7.05
CA ILE A 140 -22.87 -24.13 -8.13
C ILE A 140 -23.41 -22.83 -7.54
N THR A 141 -23.35 -21.74 -8.31
CA THR A 141 -23.66 -20.39 -7.81
C THR A 141 -25.14 -20.11 -7.73
N THR A 142 -25.95 -20.63 -8.68
CA THR A 142 -27.39 -20.38 -8.74
C THR A 142 -28.18 -21.67 -8.95
N GLU A 143 -29.44 -21.73 -8.47
CA GLU A 143 -30.34 -22.86 -8.70
C GLU A 143 -30.56 -23.15 -10.20
N LYS A 144 -30.65 -22.09 -11.00
CA LYS A 144 -30.82 -22.18 -12.45
C LYS A 144 -29.62 -22.85 -13.13
N ASP A 145 -28.41 -22.58 -12.68
CA ASP A 145 -27.20 -23.23 -13.22
C ASP A 145 -27.12 -24.69 -12.77
N ALA A 146 -27.67 -25.03 -11.58
CA ALA A 146 -27.69 -26.37 -11.05
C ALA A 146 -28.53 -27.35 -11.90
N GLU A 147 -29.49 -26.86 -12.66
CA GLU A 147 -30.29 -27.70 -13.57
C GLU A 147 -29.46 -28.26 -14.76
N ASN A 148 -28.36 -27.56 -15.12
CA ASN A 148 -27.56 -27.87 -16.30
C ASN A 148 -26.11 -28.27 -16.01
N LYS A 149 -25.62 -28.04 -14.81
CA LYS A 149 -24.21 -28.27 -14.42
C LYS A 149 -24.14 -28.86 -13.02
N ASN A 150 -23.27 -29.84 -12.82
CA ASN A 150 -23.00 -30.42 -11.51
C ASN A 150 -21.77 -29.83 -10.83
N THR A 151 -20.91 -29.16 -11.58
CA THR A 151 -19.65 -28.58 -11.13
C THR A 151 -19.33 -27.30 -11.89
N GLU A 152 -18.54 -26.45 -11.32
CA GLU A 152 -18.02 -25.27 -12.00
C GLU A 152 -16.49 -25.36 -12.09
N MET A 153 -15.97 -25.21 -13.29
CA MET A 153 -14.54 -25.29 -13.56
C MET A 153 -13.97 -23.89 -13.78
N GLY A 154 -12.81 -23.65 -13.18
CA GLY A 154 -12.00 -22.46 -13.39
C GLY A 154 -10.58 -22.83 -13.77
N ARG A 155 -9.82 -21.87 -14.26
CA ARG A 155 -8.40 -22.03 -14.55
C ARG A 155 -7.61 -21.10 -13.63
N LYS A 156 -6.46 -21.57 -13.17
CA LYS A 156 -5.54 -20.82 -12.34
C LYS A 156 -4.14 -20.94 -12.91
N THR A 157 -3.52 -19.81 -13.15
CA THR A 157 -2.13 -19.77 -13.57
C THR A 157 -1.24 -19.66 -12.33
N ILE A 158 -0.27 -20.55 -12.20
CA ILE A 158 0.71 -20.57 -11.12
C ILE A 158 2.13 -20.46 -11.69
N VAL A 159 3.04 -19.96 -10.88
CA VAL A 159 4.48 -20.00 -11.11
C VAL A 159 5.06 -21.02 -10.13
N PRO A 160 5.54 -22.20 -10.61
CA PRO A 160 6.01 -23.26 -9.71
C PRO A 160 7.23 -22.88 -8.89
N TYR A 161 8.13 -22.09 -9.50
CA TYR A 161 9.33 -21.57 -8.86
C TYR A 161 9.74 -20.25 -9.51
N GLY A 162 10.33 -19.37 -8.71
CA GLY A 162 10.97 -18.15 -9.19
C GLY A 162 11.71 -17.46 -8.04
N LEU A 163 12.99 -17.20 -8.22
CA LEU A 163 13.77 -16.35 -7.34
C LEU A 163 13.71 -14.91 -7.89
N TYR A 164 13.24 -13.97 -7.06
CA TYR A 164 13.07 -12.58 -7.46
C TYR A 164 14.01 -11.65 -6.71
N ARG A 165 14.57 -10.69 -7.42
CA ARG A 165 15.37 -9.60 -6.86
C ARG A 165 14.60 -8.30 -6.98
N ALA A 166 14.44 -7.60 -5.87
CA ALA A 166 13.94 -6.24 -5.80
C ALA A 166 15.06 -5.29 -5.34
N GLU A 167 15.06 -4.10 -5.89
CA GLU A 167 15.98 -3.02 -5.48
C GLU A 167 15.16 -1.89 -4.86
N GLY A 168 15.73 -1.30 -3.80
CA GLY A 168 15.11 -0.18 -3.11
C GLY A 168 16.15 0.85 -2.69
N TYR A 169 15.69 2.08 -2.51
CA TYR A 169 16.53 3.22 -2.12
C TYR A 169 15.89 3.95 -0.96
N ILE A 170 16.72 4.33 0.01
CA ILE A 170 16.27 5.08 1.19
C ILE A 170 17.03 6.41 1.23
N SER A 171 16.27 7.52 1.23
CA SER A 171 16.83 8.85 1.28
C SER A 171 16.75 9.43 2.69
N ALA A 172 17.88 9.46 3.40
CA ALA A 172 17.98 10.09 4.71
C ALA A 172 17.59 11.58 4.69
N ASN A 173 17.83 12.27 3.58
CA ASN A 173 17.44 13.66 3.43
C ASN A 173 15.93 13.85 3.41
N LEU A 174 15.20 13.00 2.67
CA LEU A 174 13.72 13.02 2.64
C LEU A 174 13.14 12.57 3.98
N ALA A 175 13.74 11.58 4.63
CA ALA A 175 13.34 11.12 5.96
C ALA A 175 13.36 12.27 6.97
N ARG A 176 14.49 12.98 7.07
CA ARG A 176 14.69 14.03 8.06
C ARG A 176 13.95 15.33 7.75
N LYS A 177 13.87 15.74 6.47
CA LYS A 177 13.36 17.05 6.08
C LYS A 177 11.90 17.07 5.61
N VAL A 178 11.35 15.90 5.25
CA VAL A 178 10.02 15.85 4.60
C VAL A 178 9.00 15.07 5.40
N THR A 179 9.33 13.86 5.85
CA THR A 179 8.33 12.94 6.40
C THR A 179 8.49 12.64 7.88
N GLY A 180 9.68 12.80 8.44
CA GLY A 180 9.99 12.41 9.81
C GLY A 180 10.14 10.89 9.98
N PHE A 181 10.46 10.16 8.90
CA PHE A 181 10.74 8.73 8.97
C PHE A 181 11.95 8.47 9.88
N SER A 182 11.74 7.68 10.93
CA SER A 182 12.69 7.45 12.01
C SER A 182 13.49 6.15 11.87
N GLU A 183 14.45 5.92 12.77
CA GLU A 183 15.16 4.64 12.85
C GLU A 183 14.21 3.50 13.25
N ASP A 184 13.26 3.75 14.17
CA ASP A 184 12.24 2.75 14.54
C ASP A 184 11.36 2.36 13.34
N ASP A 185 11.02 3.34 12.49
CA ASP A 185 10.30 3.08 11.24
C ASP A 185 11.14 2.25 10.25
N LEU A 186 12.45 2.49 10.22
CA LEU A 186 13.38 1.74 9.41
C LEU A 186 13.53 0.29 9.89
N GLU A 187 13.63 0.07 11.20
CA GLU A 187 13.64 -1.27 11.79
C GLU A 187 12.36 -2.03 11.45
N LEU A 188 11.20 -1.39 11.60
CA LEU A 188 9.92 -1.96 11.22
C LEU A 188 9.84 -2.27 9.71
N LEU A 189 10.42 -1.41 8.86
CA LEU A 189 10.50 -1.67 7.41
C LEU A 189 11.32 -2.94 7.12
N TRP A 190 12.46 -3.10 7.80
CA TRP A 190 13.29 -4.28 7.64
C TRP A 190 12.58 -5.55 8.12
N GLU A 191 11.92 -5.47 9.25
CA GLU A 191 11.11 -6.57 9.77
C GLU A 191 9.98 -6.94 8.79
N ALA A 192 9.28 -5.94 8.26
CA ALA A 192 8.22 -6.14 7.28
C ALA A 192 8.73 -6.79 5.98
N ILE A 193 9.89 -6.37 5.45
CA ILE A 193 10.46 -6.95 4.24
C ILE A 193 10.78 -8.44 4.42
N LEU A 194 11.27 -8.83 5.59
CA LEU A 194 11.62 -10.22 5.87
C LEU A 194 10.38 -11.10 6.12
N ASN A 195 9.33 -10.54 6.74
CA ASN A 195 8.19 -11.32 7.24
C ASN A 195 6.87 -11.04 6.51
N MET A 196 6.82 -10.16 5.51
CA MET A 196 5.57 -9.75 4.86
C MET A 196 4.80 -10.89 4.17
N PHE A 197 5.46 -11.98 3.84
CA PHE A 197 4.83 -13.15 3.23
C PHE A 197 4.21 -14.09 4.26
N GLU A 198 4.63 -14.03 5.52
CA GLU A 198 4.09 -14.86 6.60
C GLU A 198 2.63 -14.50 6.93
N VAL A 199 2.24 -13.23 6.72
CA VAL A 199 0.87 -12.75 6.95
C VAL A 199 0.01 -12.75 5.69
N ASP A 200 0.56 -13.15 4.52
CA ASP A 200 -0.12 -13.08 3.22
C ASP A 200 -0.32 -14.47 2.58
N HIS A 201 -0.43 -15.50 3.38
CA HIS A 201 -0.63 -16.86 2.89
C HIS A 201 -1.95 -17.02 2.13
N SER A 202 -1.89 -17.68 0.98
CA SER A 202 -3.06 -18.10 0.23
C SER A 202 -2.73 -19.36 -0.59
N ALA A 203 -3.74 -20.06 -1.09
CA ALA A 203 -3.52 -21.24 -1.92
C ALA A 203 -2.59 -21.03 -3.13
N ALA A 204 -2.46 -19.79 -3.61
CA ALA A 204 -1.56 -19.43 -4.71
C ALA A 204 -0.20 -18.88 -4.24
N ARG A 205 -0.06 -18.57 -2.94
CA ARG A 205 1.10 -17.89 -2.36
C ARG A 205 1.58 -18.55 -1.06
N GLY A 206 1.26 -19.82 -0.88
CA GLY A 206 1.58 -20.55 0.35
C GLY A 206 3.07 -20.77 0.59
N ASN A 207 3.88 -20.72 -0.46
CA ASN A 207 5.33 -20.99 -0.40
C ASN A 207 6.19 -19.75 -0.74
N MET A 208 5.63 -18.54 -0.60
CA MET A 208 6.42 -17.32 -0.76
C MET A 208 7.16 -16.99 0.54
N ALA A 209 8.43 -16.64 0.43
CA ALA A 209 9.27 -16.25 1.55
C ALA A 209 10.20 -15.10 1.19
N GLY A 210 10.64 -14.34 2.20
CA GLY A 210 11.73 -13.37 2.07
C GLY A 210 13.07 -14.08 2.34
N GLU A 211 13.89 -14.29 1.30
CA GLU A 211 15.15 -15.04 1.43
C GLU A 211 16.25 -14.23 2.12
N GLY A 212 16.23 -12.90 2.03
CA GLY A 212 17.22 -12.06 2.67
C GLY A 212 17.29 -10.65 2.09
N ARG A 213 18.11 -9.82 2.74
CA ARG A 213 18.40 -8.45 2.31
C ARG A 213 19.91 -8.19 2.31
N MET A 214 20.34 -7.34 1.40
CA MET A 214 21.68 -6.74 1.42
C MET A 214 21.52 -5.21 1.46
N VAL A 215 22.30 -4.57 2.32
CA VAL A 215 22.34 -3.10 2.47
C VAL A 215 23.73 -2.62 2.13
N PHE A 216 23.85 -1.61 1.27
CA PHE A 216 25.11 -1.02 0.81
C PHE A 216 25.19 0.45 1.18
#